data_8c3b45c35a64a50103740cbc9609cb21
#
_entry.id   8c3b45c35a64a50103740cbc9609cb21
#
_cell.length_a   1.000
_cell.length_b   1.000
_cell.length_c   1.000
_cell.angle_alpha   90.00
_cell.angle_beta   90.00
_cell.angle_gamma   90.00
#
_symmetry.space_group_name_H-M   'P 1'
#
loop_
_entity.id
_entity.type
_entity.pdbx_description
1 polymer ?
#
loop_
_entity_poly.entity_id
_entity_poly.type
_entity_poly.pdbx_seq_one_letter_code
_entity_poly.pdbx_strand_id
1 'polypeptide(L)'
;MCSSDLAAFFVVKPYIDSEPELIKRMVDEGHLVCNHSNHHPSMASITDPEKFKKELTDVEAAFKELTGKDMPKYFRPPMGKYSKKSLEMTKALGYKSIFWSFAYKDWLVDDQPSESFAIEKIKKGAHPGGILLLHAVSSTNTKVMKQVLSDLQAEGYVFKSLDELPE
;
A
#
# COMPACT_ATOMS: atom_id res chain seq x y z
N MET A 1 -7.48 1.14 -20.85
CA MET A 1 -6.98 0.20 -19.85
C MET A 1 -8.16 -0.21 -18.98
N CYS A 2 -8.41 -1.50 -18.79
CA CYS A 2 -9.43 -1.94 -17.85
C CYS A 2 -9.01 -1.51 -16.44
N SER A 3 -9.91 -0.90 -15.70
CA SER A 3 -9.70 -0.46 -14.30
C SER A 3 -9.45 -1.63 -13.32
N SER A 4 -9.44 -2.86 -13.82
CA SER A 4 -9.34 -4.10 -13.04
C SER A 4 -7.94 -4.48 -12.56
N ASP A 5 -6.90 -3.74 -12.97
CA ASP A 5 -5.51 -4.11 -12.67
C ASP A 5 -4.81 -3.06 -11.80
N LEU A 6 -5.57 -2.09 -11.26
CA LEU A 6 -5.01 -1.01 -10.47
C LEU A 6 -4.72 -1.44 -9.03
N ALA A 7 -3.57 -1.01 -8.52
CA ALA A 7 -3.14 -1.24 -7.15
C ALA A 7 -2.87 0.08 -6.43
N ALA A 8 -2.88 0.04 -5.09
CA ALA A 8 -2.39 1.12 -4.25
C ALA A 8 -1.02 0.72 -3.67
N PHE A 9 0.02 1.42 -4.09
CA PHE A 9 1.39 1.25 -3.61
C PHE A 9 1.64 2.21 -2.46
N PHE A 10 1.78 1.68 -1.25
CA PHE A 10 2.13 2.47 -0.08
C PHE A 10 3.64 2.53 0.06
N VAL A 11 4.22 3.68 -0.20
CA VAL A 11 5.68 3.86 -0.31
C VAL A 11 6.24 4.74 0.80
N VAL A 12 7.46 4.44 1.20
CA VAL A 12 8.27 5.28 2.09
C VAL A 12 9.12 6.24 1.28
N LYS A 13 9.53 7.38 1.86
CA LYS A 13 10.33 8.36 1.15
C LYS A 13 11.64 7.77 0.58
N PRO A 14 12.44 6.97 1.33
CA PRO A 14 13.64 6.35 0.76
C PRO A 14 13.40 5.55 -0.53
N TYR A 15 12.22 4.94 -0.69
CA TYR A 15 11.89 4.24 -1.93
C TYR A 15 11.60 5.21 -3.09
N ILE A 16 10.97 6.36 -2.82
CA ILE A 16 10.78 7.41 -3.83
C ILE A 16 12.14 7.92 -4.32
N ASP A 17 13.08 8.12 -3.38
CA ASP A 17 14.41 8.64 -3.67
C ASP A 17 15.27 7.62 -4.45
N SER A 18 15.15 6.31 -4.16
CA SER A 18 15.97 5.26 -4.80
C SER A 18 15.40 4.75 -6.12
N GLU A 19 14.07 4.78 -6.30
CA GLU A 19 13.38 4.18 -7.44
C GLU A 19 12.46 5.17 -8.18
N PRO A 20 12.97 6.38 -8.57
CA PRO A 20 12.13 7.44 -9.12
C PRO A 20 11.42 7.03 -10.40
N GLU A 21 12.05 6.22 -11.25
CA GLU A 21 11.44 5.79 -12.52
C GLU A 21 10.30 4.79 -12.30
N LEU A 22 10.38 3.94 -11.25
CA LEU A 22 9.28 3.06 -10.88
C LEU A 22 8.10 3.85 -10.33
N ILE A 23 8.35 4.88 -9.52
CA ILE A 23 7.29 5.76 -9.00
C ILE A 23 6.57 6.47 -10.14
N LYS A 24 7.30 7.06 -11.09
CA LYS A 24 6.70 7.68 -12.27
C LYS A 24 5.87 6.70 -13.07
N ARG A 25 6.41 5.51 -13.32
CA ARG A 25 5.72 4.45 -14.05
C ARG A 25 4.42 4.03 -13.35
N MET A 26 4.42 3.84 -12.02
CA MET A 26 3.20 3.54 -11.25
C MET A 26 2.12 4.60 -11.47
N VAL A 27 2.53 5.88 -11.43
CA VAL A 27 1.62 7.02 -11.63
C VAL A 27 1.09 7.09 -13.06
N ASP A 28 1.94 6.83 -14.05
CA ASP A 28 1.59 6.89 -15.48
C ASP A 28 0.70 5.72 -15.91
N GLU A 29 0.86 4.56 -15.27
CA GLU A 29 0.00 3.40 -15.45
C GLU A 29 -1.34 3.51 -14.69
N GLY A 30 -1.55 4.59 -13.91
CA GLY A 30 -2.81 4.89 -13.22
C GLY A 30 -2.93 4.25 -11.83
N HIS A 31 -1.87 3.67 -11.30
CA HIS A 31 -1.86 3.15 -9.94
C HIS A 31 -1.88 4.29 -8.91
N LEU A 32 -2.42 4.01 -7.72
CA LEU A 32 -2.33 4.93 -6.59
C LEU A 32 -0.98 4.76 -5.89
N VAL A 33 -0.18 5.83 -5.83
CA VAL A 33 1.03 5.88 -5.00
C VAL A 33 0.69 6.63 -3.72
N CYS A 34 0.69 5.93 -2.59
CA CYS A 34 0.15 6.36 -1.32
C CYS A 34 1.23 6.41 -0.24
N ASN A 35 0.91 7.09 0.86
CA ASN A 35 1.86 7.38 1.93
C ASN A 35 2.04 6.19 2.90
N HIS A 36 3.31 5.81 3.18
CA HIS A 36 3.67 4.81 4.18
C HIS A 36 4.67 5.33 5.23
N SER A 37 4.67 6.63 5.48
CA SER A 37 5.61 7.41 6.29
C SER A 37 7.01 7.56 5.67
N ASN A 38 7.79 8.47 6.24
CA ASN A 38 9.16 8.71 5.78
C ASN A 38 10.10 7.56 6.18
N HIS A 39 10.17 7.22 7.48
CA HIS A 39 11.17 6.28 8.01
C HIS A 39 10.58 4.94 8.49
N HIS A 40 9.32 4.67 8.23
CA HIS A 40 8.60 3.48 8.68
C HIS A 40 8.64 3.27 10.22
N PRO A 41 8.47 4.31 11.07
CA PRO A 41 8.45 4.15 12.50
C PRO A 41 7.10 3.59 12.99
N SER A 42 7.04 3.16 14.25
CA SER A 42 5.75 2.92 14.90
C SER A 42 5.03 4.26 15.13
N MET A 43 4.18 4.66 14.19
CA MET A 43 3.43 5.91 14.26
C MET A 43 2.56 6.02 15.52
N ALA A 44 2.13 4.87 16.06
CA ALA A 44 1.35 4.82 17.31
C ALA A 44 2.12 5.35 18.53
N SER A 45 3.45 5.32 18.51
CA SER A 45 4.31 5.77 19.59
C SER A 45 4.77 7.24 19.46
N ILE A 46 4.50 7.88 18.32
CA ILE A 46 4.83 9.29 18.11
C ILE A 46 3.73 10.15 18.74
N THR A 47 4.07 10.82 19.81
CA THR A 47 3.12 11.69 20.56
C THR A 47 3.23 13.16 20.20
N ASP A 48 4.34 13.59 19.60
CA ASP A 48 4.60 14.94 19.12
C ASP A 48 3.90 15.14 17.75
N PRO A 49 2.94 16.08 17.65
CA PRO A 49 2.21 16.32 16.40
C PRO A 49 3.09 16.78 15.24
N GLU A 50 4.13 17.58 15.50
CA GLU A 50 5.00 18.08 14.44
C GLU A 50 5.91 16.98 13.90
N LYS A 51 6.43 16.11 14.76
CA LYS A 51 7.17 14.90 14.33
C LYS A 51 6.27 13.95 13.55
N PHE A 52 5.03 13.75 14.01
CA PHE A 52 4.06 12.92 13.30
C PHE A 52 3.75 13.47 11.92
N LYS A 53 3.45 14.77 11.83
CA LYS A 53 3.18 15.48 10.58
C LYS A 53 4.36 15.34 9.61
N LYS A 54 5.58 15.55 10.10
CA LYS A 54 6.78 15.49 9.27
C LYS A 54 6.98 14.10 8.62
N GLU A 55 6.64 13.00 9.30
CA GLU A 55 6.68 11.66 8.72
C GLU A 55 5.78 11.51 7.49
N LEU A 56 4.69 12.28 7.38
CA LEU A 56 3.79 12.24 6.23
C LEU A 56 4.16 13.30 5.18
N THR A 57 4.45 14.53 5.61
CA THR A 57 4.67 15.64 4.68
C THR A 57 5.98 15.55 3.92
N ASP A 58 7.02 14.89 4.48
CA ASP A 58 8.28 14.67 3.77
C ASP A 58 8.09 13.71 2.58
N VAL A 59 7.19 12.72 2.70
CA VAL A 59 6.83 11.81 1.61
C VAL A 59 6.04 12.55 0.52
N GLU A 60 5.06 13.38 0.93
CA GLU A 60 4.29 14.22 -0.01
C GLU A 60 5.19 15.14 -0.82
N ALA A 61 6.13 15.79 -0.14
CA ALA A 61 7.05 16.73 -0.79
C ALA A 61 7.93 16.01 -1.83
N ALA A 62 8.52 14.87 -1.47
CA ALA A 62 9.34 14.08 -2.39
C ALA A 62 8.53 13.57 -3.59
N PHE A 63 7.31 13.09 -3.34
CA PHE A 63 6.42 12.62 -4.42
C PHE A 63 6.03 13.77 -5.37
N LYS A 64 5.67 14.93 -4.82
CA LYS A 64 5.30 16.11 -5.62
C LYS A 64 6.48 16.65 -6.41
N GLU A 65 7.66 16.71 -5.82
CA GLU A 65 8.89 17.11 -6.51
C GLU A 65 9.19 16.19 -7.69
N LEU A 66 9.02 14.87 -7.51
CA LEU A 66 9.32 13.89 -8.55
C LEU A 66 8.29 13.86 -9.67
N THR A 67 6.99 13.96 -9.34
CA THR A 67 5.88 13.71 -10.28
C THR A 67 5.12 14.94 -10.73
N GLY A 68 5.29 16.06 -10.04
CA GLY A 68 4.48 17.29 -10.23
C GLY A 68 3.03 17.16 -9.74
N LYS A 69 2.63 16.02 -9.18
CA LYS A 69 1.26 15.73 -8.74
C LYS A 69 1.17 15.73 -7.21
N ASP A 70 -0.02 16.00 -6.69
CA ASP A 70 -0.30 15.82 -5.26
C ASP A 70 -0.48 14.32 -4.94
N MET A 71 0.09 13.89 -3.79
CA MET A 71 -0.05 12.50 -3.35
C MET A 71 -1.48 12.23 -2.87
N PRO A 72 -2.11 11.10 -3.28
CA PRO A 72 -3.40 10.67 -2.76
C PRO A 72 -3.40 10.60 -1.22
N LYS A 73 -4.49 11.04 -0.59
CA LYS A 73 -4.60 11.15 0.88
C LYS A 73 -4.96 9.82 1.54
N TYR A 74 -4.30 8.74 1.12
CA TYR A 74 -4.36 7.43 1.75
C TYR A 74 -3.06 7.15 2.49
N PHE A 75 -3.18 6.76 3.75
CA PHE A 75 -2.05 6.43 4.61
C PHE A 75 -2.21 5.02 5.17
N ARG A 76 -1.18 4.19 5.02
CA ARG A 76 -1.10 2.90 5.68
C ARG A 76 -0.13 3.00 6.86
N PRO A 77 -0.61 2.80 8.11
CA PRO A 77 0.27 2.83 9.26
C PRO A 77 1.34 1.74 9.19
N PRO A 78 2.63 2.08 9.36
CA PRO A 78 3.70 1.10 9.45
C PRO A 78 3.40 -0.01 10.47
N MET A 79 3.70 -1.26 10.10
CA MET A 79 3.46 -2.46 10.92
C MET A 79 1.97 -2.67 11.32
N GLY A 80 1.02 -1.93 10.73
CA GLY A 80 -0.37 -1.94 11.15
C GLY A 80 -0.62 -1.39 12.55
N LYS A 81 0.38 -0.76 13.18
CA LYS A 81 0.27 -0.23 14.54
C LYS A 81 -0.40 1.13 14.55
N TYR A 82 -1.40 1.27 15.39
CA TYR A 82 -2.13 2.52 15.57
C TYR A 82 -2.49 2.77 17.03
N SER A 83 -2.81 4.00 17.34
CA SER A 83 -3.44 4.45 18.59
C SER A 83 -4.57 5.41 18.24
N LYS A 84 -5.49 5.67 19.16
CA LYS A 84 -6.52 6.68 18.95
C LYS A 84 -5.92 8.01 18.53
N LYS A 85 -4.86 8.46 19.23
CA LYS A 85 -4.16 9.70 18.92
C LYS A 85 -3.52 9.69 17.53
N SER A 86 -2.87 8.60 17.11
CA SER A 86 -2.28 8.52 15.77
C SER A 86 -3.34 8.57 14.66
N LEU A 87 -4.51 7.95 14.86
CA LEU A 87 -5.61 8.04 13.91
C LEU A 87 -6.19 9.45 13.82
N GLU A 88 -6.35 10.13 14.96
CA GLU A 88 -6.81 11.52 15.02
C GLU A 88 -5.83 12.46 14.29
N MET A 89 -4.51 12.31 14.53
CA MET A 89 -3.49 13.11 13.84
C MET A 89 -3.47 12.82 12.33
N THR A 90 -3.60 11.56 11.92
CA THR A 90 -3.70 11.17 10.50
C THR A 90 -4.90 11.84 9.84
N LYS A 91 -6.06 11.78 10.49
CA LYS A 91 -7.30 12.42 10.00
C LYS A 91 -7.17 13.95 9.93
N ALA A 92 -6.54 14.58 10.93
CA ALA A 92 -6.32 16.03 10.97
C ALA A 92 -5.43 16.52 9.81
N LEU A 93 -4.56 15.66 9.27
CA LEU A 93 -3.75 15.93 8.07
C LEU A 93 -4.48 15.61 6.75
N GLY A 94 -5.77 15.28 6.81
CA GLY A 94 -6.61 14.97 5.67
C GLY A 94 -6.47 13.56 5.12
N TYR A 95 -5.78 12.66 5.81
CA TYR A 95 -5.58 11.29 5.36
C TYR A 95 -6.69 10.34 5.83
N LYS A 96 -7.07 9.40 4.95
CA LYS A 96 -7.81 8.19 5.29
C LYS A 96 -6.80 7.08 5.64
N SER A 97 -6.90 6.52 6.86
CA SER A 97 -6.08 5.38 7.27
C SER A 97 -6.57 4.10 6.60
N ILE A 98 -5.70 3.40 5.89
CA ILE A 98 -6.01 2.16 5.18
C ILE A 98 -5.37 0.99 5.92
N PHE A 99 -6.21 0.05 6.32
CA PHE A 99 -5.83 -1.25 6.87
C PHE A 99 -6.17 -2.35 5.88
N TRP A 100 -6.06 -3.60 6.28
CA TRP A 100 -6.26 -4.76 5.42
C TRP A 100 -7.03 -5.87 6.16
N SER A 101 -7.69 -6.71 5.41
CA SER A 101 -8.38 -7.89 5.92
C SER A 101 -7.57 -9.18 5.74
N PHE A 102 -6.57 -9.14 4.88
CA PHE A 102 -5.67 -10.26 4.63
C PHE A 102 -4.23 -9.79 4.46
N ALA A 103 -3.30 -10.51 5.07
CA ALA A 103 -1.87 -10.47 4.84
C ALA A 103 -1.26 -11.85 5.18
N TYR A 104 -0.10 -12.15 4.66
CA TYR A 104 0.67 -13.30 5.07
C TYR A 104 2.17 -12.94 5.11
N LYS A 105 3.01 -13.82 5.65
CA LYS A 105 4.45 -13.58 5.79
C LYS A 105 5.14 -13.71 4.43
N ASP A 106 5.28 -12.62 3.71
CA ASP A 106 5.84 -12.54 2.35
C ASP A 106 7.01 -11.55 2.23
N TRP A 107 7.37 -10.86 3.32
CA TRP A 107 8.35 -9.77 3.32
C TRP A 107 9.80 -10.19 3.60
N LEU A 108 10.04 -11.47 3.93
CA LEU A 108 11.41 -11.96 4.16
C LEU A 108 12.05 -12.30 2.83
N VAL A 109 13.03 -11.49 2.40
CA VAL A 109 13.68 -11.63 1.08
C VAL A 109 14.39 -13.00 0.95
N ASP A 110 15.01 -13.48 2.03
CA ASP A 110 15.78 -14.73 2.05
C ASP A 110 14.96 -15.97 2.47
N ASP A 111 13.69 -15.80 2.84
CA ASP A 111 12.78 -16.88 3.27
C ASP A 111 11.41 -16.70 2.60
N GLN A 112 11.42 -16.88 1.26
CA GLN A 112 10.21 -16.71 0.45
C GLN A 112 9.34 -17.96 0.50
N PRO A 113 8.02 -17.82 0.64
CA PRO A 113 7.09 -18.95 0.57
C PRO A 113 7.09 -19.59 -0.83
N SER A 114 6.68 -20.85 -0.94
CA SER A 114 6.48 -21.48 -2.25
C SER A 114 5.34 -20.82 -3.03
N GLU A 115 5.39 -20.89 -4.36
CA GLU A 115 4.37 -20.33 -5.24
C GLU A 115 2.98 -20.94 -4.96
N SER A 116 2.92 -22.28 -4.76
CA SER A 116 1.67 -22.96 -4.43
C SER A 116 1.07 -22.51 -3.11
N PHE A 117 1.91 -22.32 -2.08
CA PHE A 117 1.47 -21.78 -0.78
C PHE A 117 0.94 -20.36 -0.91
N ALA A 118 1.63 -19.49 -1.66
CA ALA A 118 1.21 -18.11 -1.88
C ALA A 118 -0.16 -18.04 -2.58
N ILE A 119 -0.32 -18.79 -3.69
CA ILE A 119 -1.59 -18.86 -4.43
C ILE A 119 -2.73 -19.31 -3.50
N GLU A 120 -2.54 -20.41 -2.78
CA GLU A 120 -3.56 -20.94 -1.86
C GLU A 120 -3.92 -19.92 -0.78
N LYS A 121 -2.91 -19.29 -0.15
CA LYS A 121 -3.13 -18.31 0.92
C LYS A 121 -3.89 -17.08 0.44
N ILE A 122 -3.49 -16.51 -0.70
CA ILE A 122 -4.14 -15.31 -1.22
C ILE A 122 -5.59 -15.62 -1.63
N LYS A 123 -5.81 -16.72 -2.35
CA LYS A 123 -7.17 -17.13 -2.76
C LYS A 123 -8.07 -17.40 -1.56
N LYS A 124 -7.58 -18.12 -0.54
CA LYS A 124 -8.33 -18.39 0.70
C LYS A 124 -8.63 -17.13 1.51
N GLY A 125 -7.75 -16.12 1.45
CA GLY A 125 -7.91 -14.86 2.16
C GLY A 125 -8.78 -13.84 1.42
N ALA A 126 -9.04 -14.05 0.14
CA ALA A 126 -9.88 -13.17 -0.67
C ALA A 126 -11.36 -13.31 -0.27
N HIS A 127 -12.02 -12.16 -0.13
CA HIS A 127 -13.46 -12.10 0.13
C HIS A 127 -14.04 -10.77 -0.38
N PRO A 128 -15.35 -10.66 -0.65
CA PRO A 128 -15.95 -9.39 -1.08
C PRO A 128 -15.69 -8.26 -0.09
N GLY A 129 -15.25 -7.11 -0.61
CA GLY A 129 -14.87 -5.95 0.21
C GLY A 129 -13.52 -6.08 0.92
N GLY A 130 -12.77 -7.16 0.67
CA GLY A 130 -11.45 -7.37 1.26
C GLY A 130 -10.37 -6.45 0.66
N ILE A 131 -9.44 -6.02 1.51
CA ILE A 131 -8.19 -5.37 1.10
C ILE A 131 -7.06 -6.36 1.35
N LEU A 132 -6.36 -6.75 0.29
CA LEU A 132 -5.24 -7.67 0.35
C LEU A 132 -3.94 -6.87 0.49
N LEU A 133 -3.18 -7.11 1.56
CA LEU A 133 -1.83 -6.57 1.73
C LEU A 133 -0.81 -7.58 1.24
N LEU A 134 -0.05 -7.21 0.23
CA LEU A 134 1.06 -7.98 -0.33
C LEU A 134 2.30 -7.08 -0.43
N HIS A 135 3.48 -7.64 -0.14
CA HIS A 135 4.71 -6.84 -0.19
C HIS A 135 5.40 -6.99 -1.54
N ALA A 136 5.75 -5.86 -2.15
CA ALA A 136 6.41 -5.82 -3.46
C ALA A 136 7.84 -6.39 -3.46
N VAL A 137 8.47 -6.53 -2.29
CA VAL A 137 9.77 -7.18 -2.13
C VAL A 137 9.69 -8.71 -2.29
N SER A 138 8.50 -9.29 -2.34
CA SER A 138 8.31 -10.73 -2.50
C SER A 138 8.50 -11.15 -3.95
N SER A 139 9.57 -11.87 -4.22
CA SER A 139 9.80 -12.50 -5.52
C SER A 139 8.74 -13.56 -5.86
N THR A 140 8.19 -14.24 -4.84
CA THR A 140 7.09 -15.19 -5.01
C THR A 140 5.81 -14.49 -5.44
N ASN A 141 5.42 -13.38 -4.76
CA ASN A 141 4.25 -12.60 -5.17
C ASN A 141 4.36 -12.13 -6.62
N THR A 142 5.52 -11.63 -7.02
CA THR A 142 5.75 -11.19 -8.40
C THR A 142 5.46 -12.30 -9.42
N LYS A 143 5.87 -13.55 -9.13
CA LYS A 143 5.66 -14.69 -10.05
C LYS A 143 4.20 -15.11 -10.13
N VAL A 144 3.49 -15.11 -8.99
CA VAL A 144 2.13 -15.67 -8.93
C VAL A 144 1.02 -14.65 -9.17
N MET A 145 1.32 -13.35 -9.14
CA MET A 145 0.30 -12.29 -9.15
C MET A 145 -0.63 -12.39 -10.34
N LYS A 146 -0.08 -12.56 -11.55
CA LYS A 146 -0.90 -12.68 -12.77
C LYS A 146 -1.91 -13.83 -12.67
N GLN A 147 -1.47 -15.00 -12.21
CA GLN A 147 -2.34 -16.16 -12.05
C GLN A 147 -3.41 -15.89 -10.99
N VAL A 148 -3.01 -15.39 -9.82
CA VAL A 148 -3.94 -15.10 -8.71
C VAL A 148 -5.03 -14.12 -9.12
N LEU A 149 -4.66 -13.02 -9.79
CA LEU A 149 -5.64 -12.05 -10.27
C LEU A 149 -6.60 -12.69 -11.29
N SER A 150 -6.08 -13.46 -12.25
CA SER A 150 -6.92 -14.15 -13.24
C SER A 150 -7.86 -15.17 -12.61
N ASP A 151 -7.38 -15.94 -11.63
CA ASP A 151 -8.19 -16.93 -10.91
C ASP A 151 -9.32 -16.27 -10.14
N LEU A 152 -9.03 -15.18 -9.40
CA LEU A 152 -10.04 -14.44 -8.65
C LEU A 152 -11.06 -13.78 -9.57
N GLN A 153 -10.65 -13.24 -10.72
CA GLN A 153 -11.57 -12.74 -11.73
C GLN A 153 -12.48 -13.83 -12.28
N ALA A 154 -11.93 -15.02 -12.54
CA ALA A 154 -12.72 -16.18 -12.98
C ALA A 154 -13.72 -16.66 -11.90
N GLU A 155 -13.41 -16.46 -10.62
CA GLU A 155 -14.31 -16.70 -9.49
C GLU A 155 -15.36 -15.58 -9.29
N GLY A 156 -15.36 -14.53 -10.13
CA GLY A 156 -16.33 -13.45 -10.10
C GLY A 156 -15.93 -12.23 -9.26
N TYR A 157 -14.70 -12.18 -8.77
CA TYR A 157 -14.20 -10.98 -8.08
C TYR A 157 -13.94 -9.85 -9.06
N VAL A 158 -14.27 -8.63 -8.64
CA VAL A 158 -13.96 -7.38 -9.35
C VAL A 158 -13.01 -6.59 -8.46
N PHE A 159 -11.84 -6.26 -9.01
CA PHE A 159 -10.87 -5.40 -8.33
C PHE A 159 -11.27 -3.94 -8.49
N LYS A 160 -11.14 -3.18 -7.42
CA LYS A 160 -11.50 -1.76 -7.37
C LYS A 160 -10.37 -0.93 -6.76
N SER A 161 -10.31 0.34 -7.18
CA SER A 161 -9.42 1.33 -6.59
C SER A 161 -9.87 1.70 -5.17
N LEU A 162 -8.91 2.20 -4.34
CA LEU A 162 -9.25 2.80 -3.04
C LEU A 162 -10.16 4.03 -3.17
N ASP A 163 -10.14 4.70 -4.32
CA ASP A 163 -11.04 5.84 -4.59
C ASP A 163 -12.52 5.44 -4.68
N GLU A 164 -12.78 4.14 -4.86
CA GLU A 164 -14.13 3.57 -4.90
C GLU A 164 -14.59 3.01 -3.53
N LEU A 165 -13.77 3.15 -2.48
CA LEU A 165 -14.19 2.76 -1.13
C LEU A 165 -15.33 3.64 -0.65
N PRO A 166 -16.38 3.08 -0.06
CA PRO A 166 -17.46 3.86 0.54
C PRO A 166 -16.91 4.74 1.68
N GLU A 167 -17.59 5.86 1.91
CA GLU A 167 -17.27 6.81 2.97
C GLU A 167 -17.49 6.22 4.39
#